data_a42468329c0af22d1027c9f2c90058f2
#
_entry.id   a42468329c0af22d1027c9f2c90058f2
#
_cell.length_a   1.000
_cell.length_b   1.000
_cell.length_c   1.000
_cell.angle_alpha   90.00
_cell.angle_beta   90.00
_cell.angle_gamma   90.00
#
_symmetry.space_group_name_H-M   'P 1'
#
loop_
_entity.id
_entity.type
_entity.pdbx_description
1 polymer ?
#
loop_
_entity_poly.entity_id
_entity_poly.type
_entity_poly.pdbx_seq_one_letter_code
_entity_poly.pdbx_strand_id
1 'polypeptide(L)'
;MEFNGILTVSYIIATILFILALGGLSHQETARRGNWYGIIGMAIALIATIWGIVTQAYVELIIALLIGGTVGLIAAKRVQMTQMPELVAILHSLVGLAAVAVGFANFLDPGRLAHYSGIDLTIHDIETYIGILIGAVTFSGSVIAFGKLSGKMSGNPLTLPGRHWLNLTLLLVVIYYGYQFVVQSPTGTADNPAGWMPLIIMTVLSLLFGIHMVVAIGGADMPVVVSMLNSYSGWAASATGFMLGNDLLIVTGALVGSSGAILSYIMCRAMNRKFLAVIAGGFGTESTSAAAAAAGSSGCGGASPPPSTSDTMSPSVLRATSNRA
;
A
#
# COMPACT_ATOMS: atom_id res chain seq x y z
N MET A 1 19.20 31.62 -6.89
CA MET A 1 18.23 31.31 -7.96
C MET A 1 18.66 30.14 -8.87
N GLU A 2 19.94 29.95 -9.15
CA GLU A 2 20.39 28.86 -10.04
C GLU A 2 20.24 27.43 -9.44
N PHE A 3 20.40 27.27 -8.14
CA PHE A 3 20.27 25.97 -7.48
C PHE A 3 18.86 25.36 -7.57
N ASN A 4 17.82 26.21 -7.46
CA ASN A 4 16.44 25.72 -7.58
C ASN A 4 16.11 25.22 -9.00
N GLY A 5 16.74 25.80 -10.03
CA GLY A 5 16.56 25.35 -11.41
C GLY A 5 17.12 23.95 -11.67
N ILE A 6 18.33 23.67 -11.16
CA ILE A 6 18.96 22.34 -11.30
C ILE A 6 18.16 21.27 -10.55
N LEU A 7 17.68 21.57 -9.35
CA LEU A 7 16.83 20.67 -8.56
C LEU A 7 15.55 20.32 -9.31
N THR A 8 14.84 21.34 -9.82
CA THR A 8 13.59 21.14 -10.57
C THR A 8 13.81 20.31 -11.84
N VAL A 9 14.87 20.61 -12.62
CA VAL A 9 15.21 19.83 -13.82
C VAL A 9 15.54 18.38 -13.45
N SER A 10 16.29 18.14 -12.38
CA SER A 10 16.60 16.80 -11.91
C SER A 10 15.35 16.02 -11.51
N TYR A 11 14.38 16.68 -10.87
CA TYR A 11 13.11 16.06 -10.49
C TYR A 11 12.24 15.75 -11.71
N ILE A 12 12.21 16.62 -12.72
CA ILE A 12 11.51 16.36 -13.98
C ILE A 12 12.11 15.14 -14.69
N ILE A 13 13.45 15.06 -14.77
CA ILE A 13 14.14 13.92 -15.37
C ILE A 13 13.83 12.62 -14.59
N ALA A 14 13.90 12.66 -13.27
CA ALA A 14 13.57 11.51 -12.43
C ALA A 14 12.12 11.05 -12.62
N THR A 15 11.17 12.00 -12.69
CA THR A 15 9.74 11.71 -12.94
C THR A 15 9.54 11.03 -14.30
N ILE A 16 10.17 11.55 -15.36
CA ILE A 16 10.11 10.94 -16.70
C ILE A 16 10.67 9.51 -16.65
N LEU A 17 11.79 9.29 -15.99
CA LEU A 17 12.38 7.97 -15.83
C LEU A 17 11.47 7.01 -15.05
N PHE A 18 10.76 7.47 -14.03
CA PHE A 18 9.78 6.66 -13.29
C PHE A 18 8.57 6.29 -14.17
N ILE A 19 8.07 7.21 -14.98
CA ILE A 19 6.98 6.91 -15.95
C ILE A 19 7.46 5.86 -16.97
N LEU A 20 8.65 6.02 -17.51
CA LEU A 20 9.25 5.06 -18.44
C LEU A 20 9.53 3.69 -17.78
N ALA A 21 9.89 3.70 -16.48
CA ALA A 21 10.05 2.47 -15.70
C ALA A 21 8.73 1.71 -15.58
N LEU A 22 7.63 2.39 -15.22
CA LEU A 22 6.31 1.78 -15.15
C LEU A 22 5.86 1.20 -16.51
N GLY A 23 6.07 1.97 -17.60
CA GLY A 23 5.80 1.50 -18.95
C GLY A 23 6.65 0.30 -19.36
N GLY A 24 7.95 0.30 -18.99
CA GLY A 24 8.85 -0.82 -19.26
C GLY A 24 8.52 -2.09 -18.47
N LEU A 25 8.04 -1.94 -17.24
CA LEU A 25 7.66 -3.06 -16.36
C LEU A 25 6.34 -3.73 -16.78
N SER A 26 5.54 -3.09 -17.62
CA SER A 26 4.26 -3.65 -18.10
C SER A 26 4.42 -4.85 -19.05
N HIS A 27 5.61 -5.03 -19.66
CA HIS A 27 5.91 -6.13 -20.56
C HIS A 27 7.17 -6.90 -20.12
N GLN A 28 7.12 -8.23 -20.15
CA GLN A 28 8.24 -9.07 -19.70
C GLN A 28 9.54 -8.82 -20.47
N GLU A 29 9.47 -8.55 -21.77
CA GLU A 29 10.65 -8.31 -22.62
C GLU A 29 11.37 -7.00 -22.29
N THR A 30 10.63 -5.97 -21.87
CA THR A 30 11.17 -4.64 -21.53
C THR A 30 11.38 -4.44 -20.03
N ALA A 31 10.91 -5.36 -19.18
CA ALA A 31 10.93 -5.22 -17.72
C ALA A 31 12.33 -4.95 -17.16
N ARG A 32 13.37 -5.58 -17.71
CA ARG A 32 14.76 -5.33 -17.28
C ARG A 32 15.22 -3.89 -17.57
N ARG A 33 14.82 -3.33 -18.72
CA ARG A 33 15.12 -1.92 -19.07
C ARG A 33 14.32 -0.97 -18.18
N GLY A 34 13.04 -1.27 -17.95
CA GLY A 34 12.19 -0.50 -17.01
C GLY A 34 12.78 -0.44 -15.62
N ASN A 35 13.30 -1.55 -15.11
CA ASN A 35 13.95 -1.59 -13.80
C ASN A 35 15.20 -0.68 -13.74
N TRP A 36 16.02 -0.66 -14.81
CA TRP A 36 17.18 0.26 -14.90
C TRP A 36 16.74 1.73 -14.91
N TYR A 37 15.67 2.08 -15.62
CA TYR A 37 15.13 3.45 -15.59
C TYR A 37 14.70 3.85 -14.18
N GLY A 38 14.04 2.95 -13.43
CA GLY A 38 13.67 3.18 -12.04
C GLY A 38 14.87 3.40 -11.13
N ILE A 39 15.92 2.58 -11.26
CA ILE A 39 17.16 2.69 -10.47
C ILE A 39 17.86 4.03 -10.75
N ILE A 40 18.00 4.40 -12.02
CA ILE A 40 18.65 5.67 -12.42
C ILE A 40 17.82 6.86 -11.94
N GLY A 41 16.48 6.81 -12.12
CA GLY A 41 15.57 7.86 -11.65
C GLY A 41 15.67 8.07 -10.14
N MET A 42 15.69 6.98 -9.37
CA MET A 42 15.87 7.04 -7.92
C MET A 42 17.22 7.62 -7.52
N ALA A 43 18.30 7.21 -8.18
CA ALA A 43 19.64 7.74 -7.90
C ALA A 43 19.72 9.25 -8.16
N ILE A 44 19.15 9.74 -9.28
CA ILE A 44 19.07 11.16 -9.60
C ILE A 44 18.25 11.90 -8.54
N ALA A 45 17.08 11.39 -8.16
CA ALA A 45 16.22 11.98 -7.16
C ALA A 45 16.92 12.11 -5.79
N LEU A 46 17.58 11.04 -5.34
CA LEU A 46 18.31 11.02 -4.06
C LEU A 46 19.47 12.03 -4.07
N ILE A 47 20.30 12.01 -5.11
CA ILE A 47 21.45 12.93 -5.23
C ILE A 47 20.96 14.38 -5.27
N ALA A 48 19.93 14.67 -6.06
CA ALA A 48 19.36 16.01 -6.17
C ALA A 48 18.77 16.49 -4.83
N THR A 49 18.07 15.63 -4.10
CA THR A 49 17.48 15.96 -2.80
C THR A 49 18.57 16.21 -1.76
N ILE A 50 19.58 15.32 -1.66
CA ILE A 50 20.68 15.48 -0.71
C ILE A 50 21.44 16.78 -0.97
N TRP A 51 21.72 17.09 -2.23
CA TRP A 51 22.49 18.27 -2.59
C TRP A 51 21.70 19.58 -2.56
N GLY A 52 20.40 19.53 -2.91
CA GLY A 52 19.59 20.71 -3.07
C GLY A 52 18.76 21.12 -1.86
N ILE A 53 18.38 20.19 -0.99
CA ILE A 53 17.46 20.44 0.15
C ILE A 53 18.16 20.29 1.49
N VAL A 54 19.04 19.29 1.63
CA VAL A 54 19.68 19.02 2.91
C VAL A 54 20.77 20.06 3.18
N THR A 55 20.59 20.86 4.23
CA THR A 55 21.52 21.89 4.64
C THR A 55 22.32 21.51 5.89
N GLN A 56 21.79 20.59 6.69
CA GLN A 56 22.38 20.11 7.95
C GLN A 56 22.14 18.61 8.11
N ALA A 57 22.77 18.00 9.09
CA ALA A 57 22.58 16.58 9.43
C ALA A 57 22.95 15.57 8.31
N TYR A 58 23.97 15.90 7.48
CA TYR A 58 24.41 14.98 6.41
C TYR A 58 24.91 13.63 6.92
N VAL A 59 25.57 13.62 8.09
CA VAL A 59 26.15 12.41 8.67
C VAL A 59 25.03 11.45 9.09
N GLU A 60 24.03 11.94 9.77
CA GLU A 60 22.86 11.17 10.22
C GLU A 60 22.10 10.60 9.02
N LEU A 61 21.91 11.41 7.97
CA LEU A 61 21.25 11.00 6.75
C LEU A 61 22.03 9.88 6.04
N ILE A 62 23.34 10.01 5.89
CA ILE A 62 24.18 8.99 5.24
C ILE A 62 24.17 7.70 6.06
N ILE A 63 24.28 7.78 7.39
CA ILE A 63 24.22 6.61 8.26
C ILE A 63 22.87 5.91 8.11
N ALA A 64 21.75 6.65 8.16
CA ALA A 64 20.41 6.09 8.00
C ALA A 64 20.22 5.42 6.62
N LEU A 65 20.73 6.06 5.55
CA LEU A 65 20.70 5.53 4.19
C LEU A 65 21.52 4.23 4.06
N LEU A 66 22.70 4.19 4.66
CA LEU A 66 23.56 2.99 4.65
C LEU A 66 22.91 1.83 5.43
N ILE A 67 22.34 2.11 6.60
CA ILE A 67 21.64 1.09 7.40
C ILE A 67 20.43 0.57 6.64
N GLY A 68 19.54 1.44 6.18
CA GLY A 68 18.34 1.07 5.44
C GLY A 68 18.67 0.35 4.13
N GLY A 69 19.65 0.86 3.38
CA GLY A 69 20.10 0.27 2.12
C GLY A 69 20.72 -1.12 2.30
N THR A 70 21.54 -1.33 3.33
CA THR A 70 22.13 -2.65 3.61
C THR A 70 21.07 -3.66 4.04
N VAL A 71 20.15 -3.29 4.93
CA VAL A 71 19.04 -4.15 5.35
C VAL A 71 18.14 -4.49 4.15
N GLY A 72 17.79 -3.50 3.33
CA GLY A 72 16.98 -3.71 2.12
C GLY A 72 17.67 -4.62 1.10
N LEU A 73 18.97 -4.44 0.87
CA LEU A 73 19.75 -5.28 -0.05
C LEU A 73 19.85 -6.73 0.43
N ILE A 74 20.06 -6.93 1.73
CA ILE A 74 20.11 -8.28 2.34
C ILE A 74 18.73 -8.95 2.20
N ALA A 75 17.66 -8.23 2.51
CA ALA A 75 16.29 -8.73 2.37
C ALA A 75 16.00 -9.12 0.91
N ALA A 76 16.30 -8.25 -0.04
CA ALA A 76 16.06 -8.49 -1.46
C ALA A 76 16.83 -9.69 -2.01
N LYS A 77 18.06 -9.95 -1.51
CA LYS A 77 18.87 -11.11 -1.94
C LYS A 77 18.40 -12.44 -1.32
N ARG A 78 17.74 -12.41 -0.15
CA ARG A 78 17.33 -13.62 0.58
C ARG A 78 15.91 -14.07 0.29
N VAL A 79 15.07 -13.18 -0.19
CA VAL A 79 13.65 -13.47 -0.45
C VAL A 79 13.49 -14.40 -1.64
N GLN A 80 12.67 -15.43 -1.47
CA GLN A 80 12.23 -16.32 -2.54
C GLN A 80 11.05 -15.71 -3.31
N MET A 81 10.84 -16.12 -4.56
CA MET A 81 9.75 -15.60 -5.41
C MET A 81 8.36 -15.82 -4.77
N THR A 82 8.18 -16.90 -4.03
CA THR A 82 6.94 -17.21 -3.30
C THR A 82 6.69 -16.29 -2.12
N GLN A 83 7.72 -15.67 -1.55
CA GLN A 83 7.65 -14.75 -0.41
C GLN A 83 7.57 -13.28 -0.83
N MET A 84 7.56 -12.99 -2.15
CA MET A 84 7.46 -11.61 -2.66
C MET A 84 6.25 -10.84 -2.13
N PRO A 85 5.02 -11.39 -2.05
CA PRO A 85 3.88 -10.66 -1.49
C PRO A 85 4.06 -10.28 -0.02
N GLU A 86 4.73 -11.14 0.77
CA GLU A 86 5.05 -10.87 2.17
C GLU A 86 6.04 -9.71 2.30
N LEU A 87 7.12 -9.74 1.49
CA LEU A 87 8.12 -8.66 1.48
C LEU A 87 7.49 -7.33 1.08
N VAL A 88 6.65 -7.33 0.04
CA VAL A 88 5.95 -6.13 -0.42
C VAL A 88 5.05 -5.57 0.69
N ALA A 89 4.32 -6.42 1.41
CA ALA A 89 3.48 -5.99 2.52
C ALA A 89 4.30 -5.32 3.64
N ILE A 90 5.42 -5.92 4.06
CA ILE A 90 6.26 -5.31 5.11
C ILE A 90 6.92 -4.00 4.65
N LEU A 91 7.30 -3.88 3.38
CA LEU A 91 7.82 -2.64 2.82
C LEU A 91 6.77 -1.52 2.87
N HIS A 92 5.50 -1.81 2.54
CA HIS A 92 4.42 -0.83 2.67
C HIS A 92 4.18 -0.41 4.13
N SER A 93 4.39 -1.31 5.09
CA SER A 93 4.30 -0.92 6.50
C SER A 93 5.39 0.09 6.87
N LEU A 94 6.63 -0.11 6.41
CA LEU A 94 7.72 0.84 6.67
C LEU A 94 7.47 2.20 6.00
N VAL A 95 6.91 2.22 4.79
CA VAL A 95 6.50 3.48 4.12
C VAL A 95 5.41 4.19 4.91
N GLY A 96 4.39 3.46 5.39
CA GLY A 96 3.35 4.02 6.25
C GLY A 96 3.90 4.60 7.55
N LEU A 97 4.83 3.88 8.20
CA LEU A 97 5.50 4.37 9.41
C LEU A 97 6.34 5.62 9.13
N ALA A 98 7.05 5.66 8.00
CA ALA A 98 7.82 6.83 7.59
C ALA A 98 6.91 8.07 7.40
N ALA A 99 5.75 7.91 6.74
CA ALA A 99 4.78 9.00 6.57
C ALA A 99 4.26 9.53 7.92
N VAL A 100 3.97 8.64 8.89
CA VAL A 100 3.60 9.03 10.25
C VAL A 100 4.73 9.80 10.92
N ALA A 101 5.97 9.27 10.88
CA ALA A 101 7.12 9.90 11.54
C ALA A 101 7.42 11.29 10.95
N VAL A 102 7.39 11.42 9.62
CA VAL A 102 7.59 12.72 8.94
C VAL A 102 6.47 13.70 9.28
N GLY A 103 5.21 13.24 9.34
CA GLY A 103 4.08 14.09 9.74
C GLY A 103 4.23 14.62 11.17
N PHE A 104 4.63 13.77 12.13
CA PHE A 104 4.92 14.22 13.49
C PHE A 104 6.14 15.14 13.56
N ALA A 105 7.21 14.84 12.84
CA ALA A 105 8.41 15.69 12.80
C ALA A 105 8.06 17.09 12.27
N ASN A 106 7.26 17.17 11.23
CA ASN A 106 6.81 18.43 10.65
C ASN A 106 5.87 19.21 11.61
N PHE A 107 4.94 18.52 12.27
CA PHE A 107 4.08 19.15 13.28
C PHE A 107 4.87 19.71 14.47
N LEU A 108 5.93 19.04 14.89
CA LEU A 108 6.79 19.43 16.00
C LEU A 108 7.87 20.46 15.62
N ASP A 109 7.98 20.83 14.35
CA ASP A 109 8.95 21.84 13.92
C ASP A 109 8.65 23.22 14.56
N PRO A 110 9.57 23.76 15.36
CA PRO A 110 9.40 25.07 15.98
C PRO A 110 9.22 26.20 14.96
N GLY A 111 9.79 26.02 13.76
CA GLY A 111 9.70 27.00 12.66
C GLY A 111 8.32 27.04 11.98
N ARG A 112 7.47 26.03 12.15
CA ARG A 112 6.18 25.90 11.45
C ARG A 112 5.30 27.15 11.56
N LEU A 113 5.07 27.64 12.77
CA LEU A 113 4.23 28.83 13.03
C LEU A 113 4.88 30.15 12.55
N ALA A 114 6.19 30.14 12.31
CA ALA A 114 6.88 31.29 11.73
C ALA A 114 6.84 31.28 10.19
N HIS A 115 6.80 30.10 9.55
CA HIS A 115 6.79 29.95 8.10
C HIS A 115 5.39 30.02 7.51
N TYR A 116 4.38 29.53 8.22
CA TYR A 116 2.99 29.46 7.74
C TYR A 116 2.08 30.33 8.58
N SER A 117 1.15 31.03 7.95
CA SER A 117 0.17 31.89 8.64
C SER A 117 -1.19 31.86 7.93
N GLY A 118 -2.26 32.05 8.71
CA GLY A 118 -3.62 32.14 8.17
C GLY A 118 -4.03 30.88 7.39
N ILE A 119 -4.42 31.04 6.12
CA ILE A 119 -4.93 29.95 5.27
C ILE A 119 -3.82 28.92 4.97
N ASP A 120 -2.59 29.37 4.74
CA ASP A 120 -1.47 28.48 4.43
C ASP A 120 -1.17 27.51 5.60
N LEU A 121 -1.25 27.99 6.82
CA LEU A 121 -1.12 27.13 8.01
C LEU A 121 -2.26 26.09 8.08
N THR A 122 -3.49 26.51 7.78
CA THR A 122 -4.64 25.61 7.75
C THR A 122 -4.49 24.52 6.72
N ILE A 123 -4.03 24.85 5.51
CA ILE A 123 -3.76 23.88 4.46
C ILE A 123 -2.68 22.91 4.90
N HIS A 124 -1.56 23.40 5.41
CA HIS A 124 -0.44 22.61 5.88
C HIS A 124 -0.83 21.65 7.04
N ASP A 125 -1.67 22.10 7.95
CA ASP A 125 -2.20 21.27 9.03
C ASP A 125 -3.12 20.15 8.51
N ILE A 126 -3.95 20.45 7.51
CA ILE A 126 -4.80 19.44 6.84
C ILE A 126 -3.93 18.40 6.13
N GLU A 127 -2.90 18.82 5.40
CA GLU A 127 -1.96 17.94 4.71
C GLU A 127 -1.22 17.02 5.71
N THR A 128 -0.75 17.59 6.81
CA THR A 128 -0.10 16.85 7.91
C THR A 128 -1.05 15.82 8.51
N TYR A 129 -2.28 16.22 8.80
CA TYR A 129 -3.31 15.35 9.36
C TYR A 129 -3.63 14.18 8.43
N ILE A 130 -3.86 14.45 7.15
CA ILE A 130 -4.16 13.43 6.13
C ILE A 130 -2.96 12.50 5.92
N GLY A 131 -1.74 13.04 5.87
CA GLY A 131 -0.52 12.26 5.72
C GLY A 131 -0.33 11.25 6.84
N ILE A 132 -0.49 11.68 8.10
CA ILE A 132 -0.41 10.81 9.28
C ILE A 132 -1.55 9.78 9.27
N LEU A 133 -2.77 10.18 8.95
CA LEU A 133 -3.94 9.30 8.89
C LEU A 133 -3.73 8.15 7.91
N ILE A 134 -3.41 8.46 6.65
CA ILE A 134 -3.20 7.45 5.62
C ILE A 134 -1.96 6.59 5.96
N GLY A 135 -0.89 7.22 6.46
CA GLY A 135 0.32 6.52 6.90
C GLY A 135 0.05 5.51 8.01
N ALA A 136 -0.71 5.88 9.04
CA ALA A 136 -1.07 5.01 10.17
C ALA A 136 -1.94 3.82 9.73
N VAL A 137 -2.96 4.06 8.89
CA VAL A 137 -3.80 2.99 8.31
C VAL A 137 -2.95 2.05 7.47
N THR A 138 -2.05 2.59 6.64
CA THR A 138 -1.16 1.80 5.79
C THR A 138 -0.21 0.95 6.62
N PHE A 139 0.40 1.53 7.65
CA PHE A 139 1.32 0.82 8.55
C PHE A 139 0.64 -0.37 9.20
N SER A 140 -0.43 -0.14 9.94
CA SER A 140 -1.11 -1.18 10.70
C SER A 140 -1.77 -2.24 9.80
N GLY A 141 -2.41 -1.82 8.71
CA GLY A 141 -3.00 -2.73 7.74
C GLY A 141 -1.96 -3.63 7.07
N SER A 142 -0.79 -3.07 6.73
CA SER A 142 0.30 -3.82 6.09
C SER A 142 0.96 -4.83 7.03
N VAL A 143 1.08 -4.52 8.33
CA VAL A 143 1.57 -5.47 9.34
C VAL A 143 0.64 -6.68 9.45
N ILE A 144 -0.67 -6.46 9.46
CA ILE A 144 -1.67 -7.54 9.48
C ILE A 144 -1.64 -8.34 8.18
N ALA A 145 -1.54 -7.68 7.03
CA ALA A 145 -1.42 -8.35 5.73
C ALA A 145 -0.17 -9.25 5.68
N PHE A 146 0.98 -8.74 6.14
CA PHE A 146 2.20 -9.54 6.30
C PHE A 146 1.98 -10.75 7.21
N GLY A 147 1.34 -10.57 8.37
CA GLY A 147 1.03 -11.66 9.31
C GLY A 147 0.16 -12.77 8.70
N LYS A 148 -0.82 -12.40 7.86
CA LYS A 148 -1.68 -13.36 7.15
C LYS A 148 -0.95 -14.05 5.99
N LEU A 149 -0.18 -13.32 5.20
CA LEU A 149 0.58 -13.87 4.06
C LEU A 149 1.67 -14.82 4.52
N SER A 150 2.39 -14.48 5.59
CA SER A 150 3.44 -15.33 6.18
C SER A 150 2.92 -16.52 6.96
N GLY A 151 1.60 -16.76 7.00
CA GLY A 151 0.99 -17.86 7.74
C GLY A 151 1.07 -17.74 9.27
N LYS A 152 1.58 -16.63 9.81
CA LYS A 152 1.66 -16.38 11.26
C LYS A 152 0.29 -16.09 11.87
N MET A 153 -0.64 -15.60 11.05
CA MET A 153 -2.04 -15.35 11.41
C MET A 153 -2.96 -16.22 10.57
N SER A 154 -4.11 -16.60 11.12
CA SER A 154 -5.13 -17.34 10.37
C SER A 154 -5.60 -16.54 9.15
N GLY A 155 -5.66 -17.18 7.98
CA GLY A 155 -6.22 -16.58 6.76
C GLY A 155 -7.74 -16.40 6.80
N ASN A 156 -8.43 -16.91 7.84
CA ASN A 156 -9.88 -16.76 7.98
C ASN A 156 -10.26 -15.30 8.25
N PRO A 157 -11.33 -14.78 7.61
CA PRO A 157 -11.81 -13.43 7.90
C PRO A 157 -12.43 -13.39 9.29
N LEU A 158 -11.95 -12.49 10.15
CA LEU A 158 -12.56 -12.19 11.42
C LEU A 158 -13.58 -11.06 11.22
N THR A 159 -14.86 -11.43 11.13
CA THR A 159 -15.94 -10.44 10.93
C THR A 159 -16.58 -10.10 12.27
N LEU A 160 -16.44 -8.84 12.69
CA LEU A 160 -17.14 -8.33 13.88
C LEU A 160 -18.60 -8.00 13.54
N PRO A 161 -19.56 -8.35 14.41
CA PRO A 161 -20.94 -7.91 14.24
C PRO A 161 -21.00 -6.38 14.30
N GLY A 162 -21.76 -5.74 13.38
CA GLY A 162 -21.89 -4.28 13.36
C GLY A 162 -20.72 -3.51 12.75
N ARG A 163 -19.79 -4.18 12.05
CA ARG A 163 -18.57 -3.60 11.45
C ARG A 163 -18.82 -2.33 10.61
N HIS A 164 -19.94 -2.24 9.88
CA HIS A 164 -20.25 -1.07 9.08
C HIS A 164 -20.55 0.16 9.95
N TRP A 165 -21.25 -0.04 11.06
CA TRP A 165 -21.47 1.01 12.05
C TRP A 165 -20.19 1.41 12.75
N LEU A 166 -19.32 0.45 13.07
CA LEU A 166 -18.00 0.72 13.65
C LEU A 166 -17.15 1.58 12.69
N ASN A 167 -17.09 1.20 11.42
CA ASN A 167 -16.33 1.95 10.41
C ASN A 167 -16.88 3.36 10.22
N LEU A 168 -18.20 3.51 10.18
CA LEU A 168 -18.84 4.84 10.07
C LEU A 168 -18.55 5.70 11.30
N THR A 169 -18.65 5.12 12.51
CA THR A 169 -18.35 5.83 13.75
C THR A 169 -16.88 6.26 13.79
N LEU A 170 -15.95 5.36 13.45
CA LEU A 170 -14.52 5.69 13.38
C LEU A 170 -14.25 6.82 12.38
N LEU A 171 -14.87 6.78 11.20
CA LEU A 171 -14.73 7.84 10.21
C LEU A 171 -15.22 9.19 10.75
N LEU A 172 -16.40 9.21 11.37
CA LEU A 172 -16.96 10.47 11.95
C LEU A 172 -16.08 11.01 13.09
N VAL A 173 -15.56 10.12 13.94
CA VAL A 173 -14.64 10.51 15.03
C VAL A 173 -13.32 11.06 14.47
N VAL A 174 -12.77 10.44 13.44
CA VAL A 174 -11.56 10.94 12.75
C VAL A 174 -11.81 12.32 12.14
N ILE A 175 -12.94 12.55 11.47
CA ILE A 175 -13.29 13.87 10.92
C ILE A 175 -13.44 14.90 12.06
N TYR A 176 -14.08 14.54 13.17
CA TYR A 176 -14.23 15.42 14.32
C TYR A 176 -12.87 15.83 14.93
N TYR A 177 -11.96 14.88 15.13
CA TYR A 177 -10.61 15.19 15.62
C TYR A 177 -9.78 15.96 14.59
N GLY A 178 -10.02 15.79 13.30
CA GLY A 178 -9.41 16.62 12.24
C GLY A 178 -9.83 18.08 12.36
N TYR A 179 -11.12 18.34 12.56
CA TYR A 179 -11.62 19.68 12.82
C TYR A 179 -11.01 20.27 14.09
N GLN A 180 -10.98 19.51 15.19
CA GLN A 180 -10.38 19.95 16.45
C GLN A 180 -8.87 20.26 16.30
N PHE A 181 -8.16 19.46 15.52
CA PHE A 181 -6.73 19.67 15.26
C PHE A 181 -6.49 20.99 14.52
N VAL A 182 -7.21 21.22 13.43
CA VAL A 182 -7.09 22.46 12.62
C VAL A 182 -7.46 23.71 13.41
N VAL A 183 -8.45 23.64 14.30
CA VAL A 183 -8.85 24.77 15.13
C VAL A 183 -7.84 25.05 16.25
N GLN A 184 -7.27 24.03 16.86
CA GLN A 184 -6.34 24.17 17.99
C GLN A 184 -4.90 24.45 17.56
N SER A 185 -4.46 23.92 16.43
CA SER A 185 -3.08 24.02 15.97
C SER A 185 -2.53 25.45 15.90
N PRO A 186 -3.27 26.45 15.41
CA PRO A 186 -2.79 27.84 15.36
C PRO A 186 -2.63 28.51 16.73
N THR A 187 -3.25 27.96 17.79
CA THR A 187 -3.20 28.54 19.15
C THR A 187 -1.97 28.12 19.93
N GLY A 188 -1.17 27.19 19.39
CA GLY A 188 0.06 26.71 19.99
C GLY A 188 1.21 27.70 19.95
N THR A 189 2.24 27.40 20.73
CA THR A 189 3.54 28.09 20.70
C THR A 189 4.62 27.12 20.21
N ALA A 190 5.79 27.63 19.83
CA ALA A 190 6.92 26.81 19.40
C ALA A 190 7.32 25.75 20.45
N ASP A 191 7.23 26.12 21.74
CA ASP A 191 7.60 25.23 22.84
C ASP A 191 6.46 24.28 23.28
N ASN A 192 5.21 24.62 22.96
CA ASN A 192 4.04 23.82 23.30
C ASN A 192 3.02 23.84 22.15
N PRO A 193 3.18 22.95 21.15
CA PRO A 193 2.27 22.91 20.01
C PRO A 193 0.87 22.48 20.48
N ALA A 194 -0.13 23.35 20.24
CA ALA A 194 -1.53 22.99 20.46
C ALA A 194 -1.99 22.02 19.35
N GLY A 195 -3.00 21.18 19.66
CA GLY A 195 -3.46 20.16 18.71
C GLY A 195 -2.76 18.79 18.85
N TRP A 196 -1.80 18.65 19.76
CA TRP A 196 -1.10 17.39 20.02
C TRP A 196 -2.05 16.24 20.38
N MET A 197 -3.00 16.50 21.30
CA MET A 197 -3.95 15.48 21.75
C MET A 197 -4.88 14.99 20.64
N PRO A 198 -5.55 15.84 19.85
CA PRO A 198 -6.32 15.40 18.69
C PRO A 198 -5.50 14.57 17.71
N LEU A 199 -4.25 14.95 17.45
CA LEU A 199 -3.37 14.25 16.51
C LEU A 199 -3.01 12.84 17.00
N ILE A 200 -2.67 12.68 18.29
CA ILE A 200 -2.38 11.36 18.88
C ILE A 200 -3.63 10.47 18.86
N ILE A 201 -4.77 10.99 19.28
CA ILE A 201 -6.02 10.21 19.32
C ILE A 201 -6.37 9.75 17.91
N MET A 202 -6.29 10.63 16.91
CA MET A 202 -6.49 10.27 15.52
C MET A 202 -5.53 9.17 15.06
N THR A 203 -4.24 9.29 15.39
CA THR A 203 -3.22 8.29 15.00
C THR A 203 -3.55 6.92 15.58
N VAL A 204 -3.93 6.85 16.87
CA VAL A 204 -4.32 5.60 17.51
C VAL A 204 -5.57 5.01 16.87
N LEU A 205 -6.59 5.84 16.60
CA LEU A 205 -7.81 5.40 15.92
C LEU A 205 -7.54 4.90 14.50
N SER A 206 -6.64 5.56 13.77
CA SER A 206 -6.22 5.15 12.42
C SER A 206 -5.47 3.82 12.42
N LEU A 207 -4.61 3.58 13.42
CA LEU A 207 -3.94 2.29 13.61
C LEU A 207 -4.97 1.18 13.87
N LEU A 208 -5.93 1.41 14.76
CA LEU A 208 -7.00 0.44 15.04
C LEU A 208 -7.88 0.19 13.81
N PHE A 209 -8.19 1.23 13.04
CA PHE A 209 -8.95 1.12 11.81
C PHE A 209 -8.23 0.29 10.75
N GLY A 210 -6.92 0.51 10.55
CA GLY A 210 -6.12 -0.30 9.62
C GLY A 210 -6.07 -1.77 9.99
N ILE A 211 -5.92 -2.09 11.30
CA ILE A 211 -6.00 -3.46 11.81
C ILE A 211 -7.37 -4.06 11.50
N HIS A 212 -8.45 -3.36 11.89
CA HIS A 212 -9.81 -3.84 11.71
C HIS A 212 -10.15 -4.13 10.25
N MET A 213 -9.80 -3.22 9.35
CA MET A 213 -10.03 -3.38 7.91
C MET A 213 -9.41 -4.67 7.36
N VAL A 214 -8.12 -4.88 7.61
CA VAL A 214 -7.38 -5.99 6.99
C VAL A 214 -7.65 -7.33 7.69
N VAL A 215 -7.92 -7.33 9.00
CA VAL A 215 -8.31 -8.55 9.72
C VAL A 215 -9.62 -9.13 9.19
N ALA A 216 -10.56 -8.28 8.77
CA ALA A 216 -11.86 -8.68 8.23
C ALA A 216 -11.78 -9.31 6.82
N ILE A 217 -10.65 -9.18 6.11
CA ILE A 217 -10.48 -9.69 4.74
C ILE A 217 -9.84 -11.10 4.78
N GLY A 218 -10.37 -12.03 4.00
CA GLY A 218 -9.87 -13.40 3.92
C GLY A 218 -8.54 -13.55 3.18
N GLY A 219 -7.79 -14.62 3.45
CA GLY A 219 -6.50 -14.90 2.81
C GLY A 219 -6.57 -15.02 1.29
N ALA A 220 -7.67 -15.50 0.74
CA ALA A 220 -7.88 -15.61 -0.71
C ALA A 220 -7.92 -14.23 -1.42
N ASP A 221 -8.34 -13.18 -0.72
CA ASP A 221 -8.45 -11.82 -1.25
C ASP A 221 -7.19 -10.98 -0.96
N MET A 222 -6.15 -11.57 -0.31
CA MET A 222 -4.92 -10.85 0.05
C MET A 222 -4.18 -10.18 -1.12
N PRO A 223 -4.12 -10.75 -2.34
CA PRO A 223 -3.51 -10.06 -3.46
C PRO A 223 -4.14 -8.68 -3.76
N VAL A 224 -5.47 -8.58 -3.64
CA VAL A 224 -6.19 -7.30 -3.77
C VAL A 224 -5.82 -6.35 -2.64
N VAL A 225 -5.72 -6.86 -1.40
CA VAL A 225 -5.33 -6.06 -0.23
C VAL A 225 -3.93 -5.48 -0.39
N VAL A 226 -2.95 -6.28 -0.84
CA VAL A 226 -1.58 -5.81 -1.08
C VAL A 226 -1.57 -4.68 -2.13
N SER A 227 -2.34 -4.82 -3.21
CA SER A 227 -2.47 -3.77 -4.22
C SER A 227 -3.14 -2.50 -3.68
N MET A 228 -4.14 -2.63 -2.79
CA MET A 228 -4.77 -1.50 -2.11
C MET A 228 -3.80 -0.81 -1.14
N LEU A 229 -3.02 -1.57 -0.37
CA LEU A 229 -2.01 -1.03 0.53
C LEU A 229 -0.91 -0.28 -0.26
N ASN A 230 -0.55 -0.78 -1.44
CA ASN A 230 0.31 -0.05 -2.37
C ASN A 230 -0.31 1.29 -2.78
N SER A 231 -1.61 1.32 -3.08
CA SER A 231 -2.33 2.57 -3.37
C SER A 231 -2.30 3.53 -2.18
N TYR A 232 -2.57 3.04 -0.97
CA TYR A 232 -2.53 3.87 0.24
C TYR A 232 -1.13 4.40 0.53
N SER A 233 -0.07 3.60 0.34
CA SER A 233 1.30 4.08 0.49
C SER A 233 1.65 5.17 -0.54
N GLY A 234 1.13 5.07 -1.77
CA GLY A 234 1.25 6.11 -2.79
C GLY A 234 0.53 7.41 -2.38
N TRP A 235 -0.70 7.32 -1.88
CA TRP A 235 -1.44 8.48 -1.37
C TRP A 235 -0.75 9.10 -0.14
N ALA A 236 -0.20 8.29 0.77
CA ALA A 236 0.59 8.77 1.90
C ALA A 236 1.83 9.54 1.42
N ALA A 237 2.56 9.01 0.42
CA ALA A 237 3.71 9.68 -0.16
C ALA A 237 3.32 11.01 -0.83
N SER A 238 2.19 11.06 -1.56
CA SER A 238 1.68 12.29 -2.16
C SER A 238 1.33 13.34 -1.10
N ALA A 239 0.62 12.96 -0.04
CA ALA A 239 0.29 13.85 1.08
C ALA A 239 1.56 14.38 1.76
N THR A 240 2.55 13.50 1.99
CA THR A 240 3.87 13.90 2.51
C THR A 240 4.59 14.86 1.55
N GLY A 241 4.42 14.67 0.24
CA GLY A 241 4.97 15.56 -0.78
C GLY A 241 4.38 16.97 -0.70
N PHE A 242 3.07 17.10 -0.52
CA PHE A 242 2.42 18.39 -0.29
C PHE A 242 2.94 19.06 0.99
N MET A 243 2.96 18.34 2.09
CA MET A 243 3.44 18.81 3.38
C MET A 243 4.90 19.29 3.33
N LEU A 244 5.76 18.64 2.54
CA LEU A 244 7.18 19.02 2.39
C LEU A 244 7.44 19.97 1.22
N GLY A 245 6.44 20.34 0.43
CA GLY A 245 6.61 21.14 -0.79
C GLY A 245 7.48 20.46 -1.85
N ASN A 246 7.44 19.12 -1.93
CA ASN A 246 8.27 18.32 -2.84
C ASN A 246 7.46 17.79 -4.02
N ASP A 247 7.56 18.48 -5.18
CA ASP A 247 6.83 18.15 -6.41
C ASP A 247 7.08 16.72 -6.90
N LEU A 248 8.33 16.23 -6.79
CA LEU A 248 8.66 14.86 -7.20
C LEU A 248 7.87 13.83 -6.38
N LEU A 249 7.80 14.04 -5.07
CA LEU A 249 7.10 13.14 -4.16
C LEU A 249 5.59 13.19 -4.36
N ILE A 250 5.03 14.37 -4.69
CA ILE A 250 3.62 14.53 -5.05
C ILE A 250 3.30 13.71 -6.30
N VAL A 251 4.06 13.92 -7.39
CA VAL A 251 3.80 13.25 -8.67
C VAL A 251 4.00 11.75 -8.58
N THR A 252 5.11 11.30 -8.00
CA THR A 252 5.40 9.86 -7.86
C THR A 252 4.40 9.18 -6.93
N GLY A 253 4.03 9.82 -5.84
CA GLY A 253 3.00 9.33 -4.92
C GLY A 253 1.63 9.20 -5.60
N ALA A 254 1.22 10.20 -6.37
CA ALA A 254 -0.03 10.16 -7.14
C ALA A 254 -0.03 9.06 -8.21
N LEU A 255 1.09 8.87 -8.93
CA LEU A 255 1.25 7.79 -9.92
C LEU A 255 1.14 6.40 -9.27
N VAL A 256 1.84 6.17 -8.16
CA VAL A 256 1.80 4.90 -7.43
C VAL A 256 0.40 4.68 -6.83
N GLY A 257 -0.19 5.70 -6.23
CA GLY A 257 -1.52 5.64 -5.63
C GLY A 257 -2.60 5.29 -6.66
N SER A 258 -2.61 5.97 -7.79
CA SER A 258 -3.58 5.73 -8.87
C SER A 258 -3.37 4.37 -9.54
N SER A 259 -2.12 3.97 -9.81
CA SER A 259 -1.81 2.66 -10.42
C SER A 259 -2.23 1.51 -9.50
N GLY A 260 -2.00 1.62 -8.18
CA GLY A 260 -2.43 0.64 -7.20
C GLY A 260 -3.96 0.53 -7.11
N ALA A 261 -4.69 1.65 -7.17
CA ALA A 261 -6.15 1.65 -7.18
C ALA A 261 -6.73 0.99 -8.44
N ILE A 262 -6.18 1.30 -9.62
CA ILE A 262 -6.56 0.69 -10.90
C ILE A 262 -6.29 -0.81 -10.86
N LEU A 263 -5.10 -1.22 -10.39
CA LEU A 263 -4.74 -2.64 -10.30
C LEU A 263 -5.69 -3.38 -9.35
N SER A 264 -6.01 -2.82 -8.20
CA SER A 264 -6.98 -3.40 -7.26
C SER A 264 -8.36 -3.58 -7.90
N TYR A 265 -8.82 -2.59 -8.67
CA TYR A 265 -10.09 -2.66 -9.41
C TYR A 265 -10.07 -3.78 -10.45
N ILE A 266 -9.00 -3.89 -11.26
CA ILE A 266 -8.85 -4.93 -12.28
C ILE A 266 -8.81 -6.32 -11.62
N MET A 267 -8.06 -6.47 -10.52
CA MET A 267 -7.99 -7.72 -9.77
C MET A 267 -9.34 -8.13 -9.19
N CYS A 268 -10.11 -7.20 -8.63
CA CYS A 268 -11.47 -7.48 -8.17
C CYS A 268 -12.36 -7.97 -9.31
N ARG A 269 -12.30 -7.33 -10.49
CA ARG A 269 -13.04 -7.79 -11.68
C ARG A 269 -12.63 -9.18 -12.14
N ALA A 270 -11.32 -9.46 -12.16
CA ALA A 270 -10.80 -10.77 -12.53
C ALA A 270 -11.27 -11.88 -11.57
N MET A 271 -11.44 -11.56 -10.29
CA MET A 271 -11.97 -12.45 -9.26
C MET A 271 -13.51 -12.49 -9.21
N ASN A 272 -14.20 -11.81 -10.14
CA ASN A 272 -15.65 -11.66 -10.18
C ASN A 272 -16.24 -11.08 -8.89
N ARG A 273 -15.56 -10.08 -8.31
CA ARG A 273 -15.95 -9.40 -7.09
C ARG A 273 -16.14 -7.90 -7.31
N LYS A 274 -17.09 -7.30 -6.58
CA LYS A 274 -17.30 -5.85 -6.64
C LYS A 274 -16.22 -5.15 -5.78
N PHE A 275 -15.52 -4.17 -6.34
CA PHE A 275 -14.44 -3.44 -5.67
C PHE A 275 -14.87 -2.82 -4.32
N LEU A 276 -15.99 -2.09 -4.31
CA LEU A 276 -16.54 -1.51 -3.08
C LEU A 276 -16.85 -2.56 -2.03
N ALA A 277 -17.22 -3.71 -2.49
CA ALA A 277 -17.54 -4.81 -1.66
C ALA A 277 -16.28 -5.36 -0.97
N VAL A 278 -15.14 -5.49 -1.61
CA VAL A 278 -13.84 -5.89 -1.00
C VAL A 278 -13.36 -4.84 0.00
N ILE A 279 -13.44 -3.55 -0.34
CA ILE A 279 -13.04 -2.44 0.55
C ILE A 279 -13.89 -2.41 1.82
N ALA A 280 -15.20 -2.61 1.71
CA ALA A 280 -16.10 -2.62 2.86
C ALA A 280 -15.92 -3.85 3.78
N GLY A 281 -15.00 -4.77 3.45
CA GLY A 281 -14.65 -5.90 4.30
C GLY A 281 -15.77 -6.95 4.45
N GLY A 282 -16.54 -7.24 3.39
CA GLY A 282 -17.73 -8.07 3.44
C GLY A 282 -17.75 -9.35 2.59
N PHE A 283 -16.68 -10.15 2.52
CA PHE A 283 -16.60 -11.16 1.47
C PHE A 283 -16.02 -12.51 1.90
N GLY A 284 -16.79 -13.34 2.39
CA GLY A 284 -16.56 -14.74 2.61
C GLY A 284 -17.86 -15.54 2.73
N THR A 285 -19.00 -14.89 2.86
CA THR A 285 -20.25 -15.55 3.22
C THR A 285 -21.20 -15.85 2.05
N GLU A 286 -21.04 -15.23 0.88
CA GLU A 286 -21.95 -15.51 -0.24
C GLU A 286 -21.53 -16.68 -1.14
N SER A 287 -20.23 -17.07 -1.16
CA SER A 287 -19.77 -18.20 -1.97
C SER A 287 -20.01 -19.57 -1.30
N THR A 288 -20.17 -19.64 0.01
CA THR A 288 -20.47 -20.89 0.72
C THR A 288 -21.94 -21.29 0.65
N SER A 289 -22.88 -20.31 0.52
CA SER A 289 -24.30 -20.64 0.38
C SER A 289 -24.65 -21.16 -1.04
N ALA A 290 -23.99 -20.63 -2.09
CA ALA A 290 -24.20 -21.07 -3.45
C ALA A 290 -23.60 -22.47 -3.70
N ALA A 291 -22.42 -22.76 -3.14
CA ALA A 291 -21.79 -24.08 -3.21
C ALA A 291 -22.55 -25.12 -2.38
N ALA A 292 -23.06 -24.75 -1.19
CA ALA A 292 -23.90 -25.62 -0.38
C ALA A 292 -25.27 -25.90 -0.99
N ALA A 293 -25.86 -24.90 -1.67
CA ALA A 293 -27.12 -25.07 -2.40
C ALA A 293 -26.95 -25.95 -3.66
N ALA A 294 -25.79 -25.86 -4.37
CA ALA A 294 -25.48 -26.72 -5.49
C ALA A 294 -25.14 -28.17 -5.06
N ALA A 295 -24.53 -28.37 -3.90
CA ALA A 295 -24.25 -29.68 -3.33
C ALA A 295 -25.50 -30.35 -2.70
N GLY A 296 -26.49 -29.57 -2.27
CA GLY A 296 -27.75 -30.08 -1.67
C GLY A 296 -28.80 -30.51 -2.70
N SER A 297 -28.67 -30.16 -3.97
CA SER A 297 -29.66 -30.52 -5.00
C SER A 297 -29.31 -31.77 -5.85
N SER A 298 -28.16 -32.43 -5.58
CA SER A 298 -27.73 -33.64 -6.28
C SER A 298 -27.92 -34.94 -5.49
N GLY A 299 -28.71 -34.92 -4.42
CA GLY A 299 -28.93 -36.08 -3.58
C GLY A 299 -30.38 -36.60 -3.62
N CYS A 300 -30.90 -37.05 -4.73
CA CYS A 300 -32.00 -38.05 -4.81
C CYS A 300 -32.16 -38.51 -6.27
N GLY A 301 -31.56 -39.59 -6.60
CA GLY A 301 -31.76 -40.30 -7.87
C GLY A 301 -30.96 -41.57 -7.86
N GLY A 302 -31.57 -42.67 -7.34
CA GLY A 302 -30.99 -43.98 -7.36
C GLY A 302 -30.77 -44.47 -8.78
N ALA A 303 -29.57 -44.92 -9.09
CA ALA A 303 -29.29 -45.75 -10.24
C ALA A 303 -28.32 -46.85 -9.80
N SER A 304 -28.75 -48.07 -10.03
CA SER A 304 -28.10 -49.36 -9.86
C SER A 304 -26.74 -49.44 -10.57
N PRO A 305 -25.79 -50.26 -10.11
CA PRO A 305 -24.50 -50.43 -10.72
C PRO A 305 -24.58 -51.24 -12.04
N PRO A 306 -23.79 -50.90 -13.08
CA PRO A 306 -23.69 -51.72 -14.29
C PRO A 306 -22.77 -52.93 -14.07
N PRO A 307 -22.98 -54.04 -14.85
CA PRO A 307 -22.27 -55.29 -14.64
C PRO A 307 -20.83 -55.24 -15.13
N SER A 308 -19.99 -56.01 -14.46
CA SER A 308 -18.60 -56.30 -14.80
C SER A 308 -18.48 -57.02 -16.14
N THR A 309 -17.78 -56.46 -17.10
CA THR A 309 -17.22 -57.20 -18.24
C THR A 309 -15.70 -57.07 -18.25
N SER A 310 -15.07 -58.13 -17.83
CA SER A 310 -13.68 -58.48 -18.20
C SER A 310 -13.62 -58.72 -19.72
N ASP A 311 -12.94 -57.90 -20.44
CA ASP A 311 -12.41 -58.30 -21.74
C ASP A 311 -11.04 -57.68 -22.01
N THR A 312 -10.12 -58.59 -22.13
CA THR A 312 -8.74 -58.50 -22.59
C THR A 312 -8.64 -57.76 -23.94
N MET A 313 -7.89 -56.68 -23.99
CA MET A 313 -7.42 -56.11 -25.29
C MET A 313 -5.91 -56.19 -25.40
N SER A 314 -5.49 -56.86 -26.48
CA SER A 314 -4.12 -57.15 -26.89
C SER A 314 -3.33 -55.91 -27.34
N PRO A 315 -1.99 -55.93 -27.25
CA PRO A 315 -1.11 -54.79 -27.54
C PRO A 315 -0.68 -54.81 -29.00
N SER A 316 -1.36 -54.07 -29.86
CA SER A 316 -0.91 -53.88 -31.25
C SER A 316 -1.38 -52.58 -31.91
N VAL A 317 -1.16 -51.41 -31.28
CA VAL A 317 -1.17 -50.12 -31.99
C VAL A 317 -0.22 -49.14 -31.28
N LEU A 318 1.07 -49.43 -31.36
CA LEU A 318 2.14 -48.47 -31.03
C LEU A 318 3.24 -48.62 -32.09
N ARG A 319 2.91 -48.24 -33.34
CA ARG A 319 3.91 -47.98 -34.41
C ARG A 319 3.21 -47.26 -35.56
N ALA A 320 3.21 -45.95 -35.52
CA ALA A 320 3.24 -45.08 -36.70
C ALA A 320 2.97 -43.64 -36.26
N THR A 321 4.00 -42.85 -35.98
CA THR A 321 4.17 -41.44 -36.36
C THR A 321 5.51 -40.94 -35.82
N SER A 322 6.59 -41.52 -36.39
CA SER A 322 7.88 -40.88 -36.45
C SER A 322 8.22 -40.77 -37.93
N ASN A 323 7.95 -39.60 -38.52
CA ASN A 323 8.61 -39.00 -39.65
C ASN A 323 7.74 -37.89 -40.26
N ARG A 324 8.14 -36.66 -40.00
CA ARG A 324 8.28 -35.59 -41.00
C ARG A 324 8.69 -34.29 -40.31
N ALA A 325 9.93 -33.93 -40.70
CA ALA A 325 10.49 -32.59 -40.83
C ALA A 325 10.42 -31.65 -39.65
#